data_7fa2ca73c59a063381dd2b3bda60700a
#
_entry.id   7fa2ca73c59a063381dd2b3bda60700a
#
_cell.length_a   1.000
_cell.length_b   1.000
_cell.length_c   1.000
_cell.angle_alpha   90.00
_cell.angle_beta   90.00
_cell.angle_gamma   90.00
#
_symmetry.space_group_name_H-M   'P 1'
#
loop_
_entity.id
_entity.type
_entity.pdbx_description
1 polymer ?
#
loop_
_entity_poly.entity_id
_entity_poly.type
_entity_poly.pdbx_seq_one_letter_code
_entity_poly.pdbx_strand_id
1 'polypeptide(L)'
;MAIKVKAIERQLQVGKDAGKYRYMMQAEIYNTLSAQKVISEAAVRSGIPEGALSAAWDAIGQVVKVWATEGHSIAIPGLGRMRFGVRATTVDDVNKVSNGLITTRRVIFSPSTEIKDELLNTSINITCYDRDGKIIKRVTSTDPGTIEDPENSNDPSNGNSYVVDQPSNGGAPTGGEAPGEGD
;
A
#
# COMPACT_ATOMS: atom_id res chain seq x y z
N MET A 1 -12.05 9.30 -6.26
CA MET A 1 -11.92 9.01 -4.81
C MET A 1 -10.47 9.24 -4.42
N ALA A 2 -10.16 9.58 -3.16
CA ALA A 2 -8.79 9.81 -2.74
C ALA A 2 -8.48 9.01 -1.47
N ILE A 3 -7.28 8.44 -1.40
CA ILE A 3 -6.77 7.80 -0.18
C ILE A 3 -6.34 8.91 0.77
N LYS A 4 -6.84 8.87 2.00
CA LYS A 4 -6.42 9.81 3.04
C LYS A 4 -5.18 9.29 3.76
N VAL A 5 -4.20 10.17 3.90
CA VAL A 5 -2.95 9.90 4.60
C VAL A 5 -2.78 10.98 5.68
N LYS A 6 -2.40 10.57 6.87
CA LYS A 6 -1.98 11.48 7.93
C LYS A 6 -0.47 11.44 8.09
N ALA A 7 0.15 12.60 8.13
CA ALA A 7 1.55 12.80 8.45
C ALA A 7 1.64 13.34 9.88
N ILE A 8 2.24 12.58 10.79
CA ILE A 8 2.33 12.93 12.21
C ILE A 8 3.80 13.11 12.56
N GLU A 9 4.12 14.22 13.24
CA GLU A 9 5.46 14.46 13.74
C GLU A 9 5.76 13.54 14.93
N ARG A 10 6.79 12.69 14.78
CA ARG A 10 7.25 11.78 15.83
C ARG A 10 8.75 11.80 15.99
N GLN A 11 9.20 11.63 17.22
CA GLN A 11 10.62 11.48 17.52
C GLN A 11 11.07 10.05 17.18
N LEU A 12 12.16 9.94 16.40
CA LEU A 12 12.76 8.65 16.09
C LEU A 12 13.50 8.13 17.33
N GLN A 13 13.20 6.88 17.71
CA GLN A 13 13.80 6.25 18.90
C GLN A 13 15.05 5.44 18.54
N VAL A 14 15.25 5.06 17.28
CA VAL A 14 16.29 4.12 16.84
C VAL A 14 16.89 4.58 15.50
N GLY A 15 18.18 4.29 15.30
CA GLY A 15 18.91 4.56 14.07
C GLY A 15 19.78 5.81 14.13
N LYS A 16 20.37 6.19 12.99
CA LYS A 16 21.32 7.34 12.90
C LYS A 16 20.67 8.68 13.24
N ASP A 17 19.36 8.79 13.11
CA ASP A 17 18.57 9.99 13.39
C ASP A 17 17.77 9.88 14.71
N ALA A 18 18.16 8.99 15.62
CA ALA A 18 17.55 8.88 16.94
C ALA A 18 17.56 10.25 17.67
N GLY A 19 16.45 10.60 18.27
CA GLY A 19 16.25 11.89 18.93
C GLY A 19 15.73 13.02 18.02
N LYS A 20 15.82 12.88 16.70
CA LYS A 20 15.26 13.87 15.75
C LYS A 20 13.78 13.63 15.54
N TYR A 21 13.05 14.71 15.29
CA TYR A 21 11.64 14.68 14.91
C TYR A 21 11.51 14.53 13.39
N ARG A 22 10.61 13.65 12.97
CA ARG A 22 10.31 13.38 11.56
C ARG A 22 8.80 13.19 11.38
N TYR A 23 8.28 13.59 10.22
CA TYR A 23 6.90 13.30 9.83
C TYR A 23 6.79 11.88 9.35
N MET A 24 5.98 11.08 10.04
CA MET A 24 5.66 9.70 9.64
C MET A 24 4.31 9.70 8.94
N MET A 25 4.32 9.23 7.69
CA MET A 25 3.09 9.10 6.90
C MET A 25 2.41 7.77 7.19
N GLN A 26 1.10 7.80 7.40
CA GLN A 26 0.29 6.63 7.68
C GLN A 26 -1.06 6.76 6.96
N ALA A 27 -1.48 5.70 6.25
CA ALA A 27 -2.81 5.67 5.68
C ALA A 27 -3.88 5.79 6.77
N GLU A 28 -4.88 6.61 6.54
CA GLU A 28 -6.02 6.75 7.42
C GLU A 28 -7.10 5.76 7.02
N ILE A 29 -7.32 4.75 7.88
CA ILE A 29 -8.35 3.75 7.69
C ILE A 29 -9.64 4.26 8.32
N TYR A 30 -10.70 4.37 7.51
CA TYR A 30 -11.98 4.86 8.00
C TYR A 30 -12.67 3.88 8.94
N ASN A 31 -12.94 2.68 8.44
CA ASN A 31 -13.60 1.61 9.17
C ASN A 31 -13.34 0.27 8.49
N THR A 32 -13.61 -0.81 9.20
CA THR A 32 -13.64 -2.15 8.64
C THR A 32 -15.05 -2.47 8.17
N LEU A 33 -15.20 -2.71 6.86
CA LEU A 33 -16.46 -3.16 6.31
C LEU A 33 -16.67 -4.64 6.63
N SER A 34 -17.86 -5.01 7.08
CA SER A 34 -18.21 -6.40 7.32
C SER A 34 -18.43 -7.16 6.01
N ALA A 35 -18.25 -8.49 6.04
CA ALA A 35 -18.57 -9.35 4.90
C ALA A 35 -20.01 -9.14 4.41
N GLN A 36 -20.97 -9.01 5.34
CA GLN A 36 -22.36 -8.75 5.02
C GLN A 36 -22.56 -7.46 4.22
N LYS A 37 -21.85 -6.38 4.57
CA LYS A 37 -21.92 -5.12 3.81
C LYS A 37 -21.39 -5.28 2.40
N VAL A 38 -20.31 -6.05 2.23
CA VAL A 38 -19.73 -6.35 0.90
C VAL A 38 -20.70 -7.19 0.07
N ILE A 39 -21.32 -8.21 0.66
CA ILE A 39 -22.31 -9.09 0.01
C ILE A 39 -23.54 -8.30 -0.43
N SER A 40 -24.07 -7.45 0.44
CA SER A 40 -25.23 -6.59 0.15
C SER A 40 -24.95 -5.65 -1.04
N GLU A 41 -23.81 -5.01 -1.07
CA GLU A 41 -23.39 -4.15 -2.18
C GLU A 41 -23.17 -4.95 -3.48
N ALA A 42 -22.60 -6.15 -3.38
CA ALA A 42 -22.43 -7.06 -4.51
C ALA A 42 -23.79 -7.54 -5.07
N ALA A 43 -24.78 -7.78 -4.20
CA ALA A 43 -26.13 -8.15 -4.61
C ALA A 43 -26.79 -7.04 -5.44
N VAL A 44 -26.67 -5.79 -5.00
CA VAL A 44 -27.18 -4.62 -5.74
C VAL A 44 -26.54 -4.50 -7.14
N ARG A 45 -25.23 -4.72 -7.23
CA ARG A 45 -24.49 -4.58 -8.50
C ARG A 45 -24.72 -5.73 -9.48
N SER A 46 -24.86 -6.95 -8.96
CA SER A 46 -24.98 -8.17 -9.78
C SER A 46 -26.43 -8.55 -10.09
N GLY A 47 -27.40 -8.06 -9.31
CA GLY A 47 -28.79 -8.50 -9.35
C GLY A 47 -29.02 -9.91 -8.79
N ILE A 48 -28.01 -10.54 -8.18
CA ILE A 48 -28.12 -11.86 -7.55
C ILE A 48 -28.71 -11.68 -6.13
N PRO A 49 -29.66 -12.52 -5.70
CA PRO A 49 -30.18 -12.47 -4.34
C PRO A 49 -29.08 -12.57 -3.28
N GLU A 50 -29.16 -11.73 -2.25
CA GLU A 50 -28.15 -11.64 -1.19
C GLU A 50 -27.91 -12.99 -0.49
N GLY A 51 -28.95 -13.79 -0.26
CA GLY A 51 -28.81 -15.12 0.35
C GLY A 51 -27.98 -16.10 -0.51
N ALA A 52 -28.13 -16.04 -1.84
CA ALA A 52 -27.33 -16.85 -2.75
C ALA A 52 -25.86 -16.43 -2.76
N LEU A 53 -25.59 -15.11 -2.75
CA LEU A 53 -24.23 -14.59 -2.66
C LEU A 53 -23.59 -14.90 -1.32
N SER A 54 -24.31 -14.84 -0.21
CA SER A 54 -23.82 -15.22 1.12
C SER A 54 -23.40 -16.69 1.14
N ALA A 55 -24.25 -17.60 0.66
CA ALA A 55 -23.92 -19.03 0.59
C ALA A 55 -22.70 -19.30 -0.30
N ALA A 56 -22.60 -18.63 -1.45
CA ALA A 56 -21.45 -18.77 -2.33
C ALA A 56 -20.16 -18.23 -1.68
N TRP A 57 -20.23 -17.09 -0.99
CA TRP A 57 -19.11 -16.50 -0.28
C TRP A 57 -18.57 -17.42 0.82
N ASP A 58 -19.47 -18.01 1.61
CA ASP A 58 -19.10 -18.95 2.67
C ASP A 58 -18.45 -20.21 2.10
N ALA A 59 -19.02 -20.76 1.01
CA ALA A 59 -18.47 -21.93 0.34
C ALA A 59 -17.05 -21.65 -0.21
N ILE A 60 -16.84 -20.51 -0.87
CA ILE A 60 -15.53 -20.07 -1.37
C ILE A 60 -14.55 -19.94 -0.20
N GLY A 61 -14.95 -19.29 0.90
CA GLY A 61 -14.12 -19.13 2.08
C GLY A 61 -13.65 -20.46 2.67
N GLN A 62 -14.54 -21.46 2.72
CA GLN A 62 -14.18 -22.80 3.19
C GLN A 62 -13.17 -23.50 2.27
N VAL A 63 -13.40 -23.47 0.97
CA VAL A 63 -12.49 -24.09 -0.02
C VAL A 63 -11.12 -23.41 0.02
N VAL A 64 -11.08 -22.08 0.05
CA VAL A 64 -9.85 -21.29 0.15
C VAL A 64 -9.06 -21.66 1.42
N LYS A 65 -9.75 -21.82 2.55
CA LYS A 65 -9.14 -22.22 3.81
C LYS A 65 -8.48 -23.60 3.72
N VAL A 66 -9.18 -24.59 3.16
CA VAL A 66 -8.67 -25.97 3.03
C VAL A 66 -7.45 -25.99 2.13
N TRP A 67 -7.55 -25.50 0.92
CA TRP A 67 -6.45 -25.54 -0.05
C TRP A 67 -5.22 -24.71 0.39
N ALA A 68 -5.46 -23.59 1.04
CA ALA A 68 -4.36 -22.80 1.58
C ALA A 68 -3.60 -23.56 2.68
N THR A 69 -4.30 -24.32 3.55
CA THR A 69 -3.65 -25.14 4.59
C THR A 69 -2.95 -26.37 4.03
N GLU A 70 -3.34 -26.86 2.88
CA GLU A 70 -2.64 -27.91 2.12
C GLU A 70 -1.37 -27.41 1.42
N GLY A 71 -1.10 -26.08 1.45
CA GLY A 71 0.11 -25.48 0.90
C GLY A 71 -0.07 -24.91 -0.51
N HIS A 72 -1.30 -24.84 -1.02
CA HIS A 72 -1.57 -24.25 -2.32
C HIS A 72 -1.51 -22.72 -2.29
N SER A 73 -1.08 -22.13 -3.40
CA SER A 73 -1.24 -20.70 -3.68
C SER A 73 -2.56 -20.49 -4.41
N ILE A 74 -3.42 -19.65 -3.84
CA ILE A 74 -4.79 -19.45 -4.33
C ILE A 74 -4.88 -18.09 -5.01
N ALA A 75 -5.35 -18.07 -6.26
CA ALA A 75 -5.68 -16.84 -6.95
C ALA A 75 -7.06 -16.35 -6.50
N ILE A 76 -7.14 -15.07 -6.15
CA ILE A 76 -8.38 -14.37 -5.83
C ILE A 76 -8.64 -13.42 -6.99
N PRO A 77 -9.67 -13.64 -7.83
CA PRO A 77 -9.93 -12.84 -9.02
C PRO A 77 -10.01 -11.33 -8.68
N GLY A 78 -9.36 -10.51 -9.51
CA GLY A 78 -9.31 -9.05 -9.34
C GLY A 78 -8.44 -8.55 -8.19
N LEU A 79 -8.05 -9.42 -7.23
CA LEU A 79 -7.30 -8.98 -6.05
C LEU A 79 -5.84 -9.41 -6.08
N GLY A 80 -5.56 -10.68 -6.38
CA GLY A 80 -4.19 -11.18 -6.34
C GLY A 80 -4.09 -12.63 -5.93
N ARG A 81 -3.00 -12.99 -5.25
CA ARG A 81 -2.72 -14.35 -4.79
C ARG A 81 -2.47 -14.39 -3.29
N MET A 82 -3.02 -15.42 -2.66
CA MET A 82 -2.83 -15.70 -1.24
C MET A 82 -2.09 -17.05 -1.08
N ARG A 83 -1.11 -17.10 -0.20
CA ARG A 83 -0.40 -18.33 0.17
C ARG A 83 0.02 -18.29 1.62
N PHE A 84 0.23 -19.46 2.22
CA PHE A 84 0.89 -19.55 3.50
C PHE A 84 2.41 -19.45 3.38
N GLY A 85 3.03 -18.92 4.41
CA GLY A 85 4.46 -18.89 4.56
C GLY A 85 4.84 -19.06 6.03
N VAL A 86 6.06 -19.48 6.23
CA VAL A 86 6.65 -19.63 7.56
C VAL A 86 7.81 -18.67 7.75
N ARG A 87 8.03 -18.30 9.00
CA ARG A 87 9.28 -17.71 9.45
C ARG A 87 9.94 -18.69 10.37
N ALA A 88 11.18 -19.02 10.11
CA ALA A 88 11.95 -19.98 10.89
C ALA A 88 13.35 -19.45 11.18
N THR A 89 13.96 -19.94 12.24
CA THR A 89 15.38 -19.75 12.53
C THR A 89 16.20 -20.66 11.64
N THR A 90 17.29 -20.15 11.08
CA THR A 90 18.23 -20.93 10.27
C THR A 90 19.18 -21.74 11.15
N VAL A 91 19.54 -22.93 10.71
CA VAL A 91 20.53 -23.80 11.36
C VAL A 91 21.54 -24.27 10.31
N ASP A 92 22.75 -24.58 10.77
CA ASP A 92 23.90 -24.97 9.97
C ASP A 92 23.96 -26.50 9.66
N ASP A 93 23.22 -27.31 10.43
CA ASP A 93 23.22 -28.76 10.35
C ASP A 93 21.79 -29.29 10.12
N VAL A 94 21.64 -30.19 9.15
CA VAL A 94 20.36 -30.83 8.82
C VAL A 94 19.76 -31.58 10.00
N ASN A 95 20.59 -32.18 10.86
CA ASN A 95 20.16 -32.91 12.05
C ASN A 95 19.51 -32.02 13.13
N LYS A 96 19.74 -30.71 13.04
CA LYS A 96 19.13 -29.70 13.93
C LYS A 96 17.77 -29.20 13.41
N VAL A 97 17.37 -29.58 12.19
CA VAL A 97 16.09 -29.16 11.60
C VAL A 97 14.94 -29.80 12.38
N SER A 98 14.06 -28.96 12.92
CA SER A 98 12.89 -29.40 13.68
C SER A 98 11.72 -28.42 13.51
N ASN A 99 10.50 -28.88 13.77
CA ASN A 99 9.31 -28.04 13.75
C ASN A 99 9.39 -26.86 14.76
N GLY A 100 10.16 -26.98 15.82
CA GLY A 100 10.38 -25.93 16.81
C GLY A 100 11.13 -24.71 16.28
N LEU A 101 11.82 -24.83 15.14
CA LEU A 101 12.47 -23.70 14.48
C LEU A 101 11.48 -22.76 13.80
N ILE A 102 10.25 -23.20 13.53
CA ILE A 102 9.21 -22.39 12.92
C ILE A 102 8.62 -21.45 13.98
N THR A 103 9.07 -20.21 13.98
CA THR A 103 8.65 -19.21 14.95
C THR A 103 7.27 -18.62 14.65
N THR A 104 6.90 -18.51 13.37
CA THR A 104 5.63 -17.89 12.98
C THR A 104 5.10 -18.52 11.68
N ARG A 105 3.80 -18.76 11.66
CA ARG A 105 3.03 -19.06 10.44
C ARG A 105 2.26 -17.83 10.03
N ARG A 106 2.29 -17.47 8.75
CA ARG A 106 1.68 -16.22 8.27
C ARG A 106 0.99 -16.43 6.94
N VAL A 107 0.01 -15.59 6.66
CA VAL A 107 -0.58 -15.44 5.33
C VAL A 107 0.20 -14.37 4.57
N ILE A 108 0.59 -14.69 3.35
CA ILE A 108 1.24 -13.76 2.43
C ILE A 108 0.26 -13.48 1.31
N PHE A 109 -0.09 -12.23 1.14
CA PHE A 109 -0.91 -11.74 0.05
C PHE A 109 -0.03 -10.99 -0.96
N SER A 110 -0.14 -11.37 -2.22
CA SER A 110 0.55 -10.72 -3.34
C SER A 110 -0.50 -10.09 -4.24
N PRO A 111 -0.64 -8.77 -4.27
CA PRO A 111 -1.65 -8.09 -5.06
C PRO A 111 -1.41 -8.29 -6.57
N SER A 112 -2.50 -8.31 -7.36
CA SER A 112 -2.46 -8.36 -8.82
C SER A 112 -1.91 -7.05 -9.40
N THR A 113 -1.51 -7.07 -10.66
CA THR A 113 -1.09 -5.87 -11.39
C THR A 113 -2.24 -4.86 -11.45
N GLU A 114 -3.44 -5.35 -11.72
CA GLU A 114 -4.66 -4.55 -11.76
C GLU A 114 -4.87 -3.70 -10.50
N ILE A 115 -4.80 -4.30 -9.31
CA ILE A 115 -4.90 -3.54 -8.05
C ILE A 115 -3.74 -2.55 -7.86
N LYS A 116 -2.53 -2.91 -8.28
CA LYS A 116 -1.38 -2.01 -8.17
C LYS A 116 -1.55 -0.77 -9.04
N ASP A 117 -2.03 -0.97 -10.26
CA ASP A 117 -2.27 0.10 -11.21
C ASP A 117 -3.42 1.01 -10.73
N GLU A 118 -4.48 0.43 -10.17
CA GLU A 118 -5.57 1.19 -9.54
C GLU A 118 -5.06 2.04 -8.37
N LEU A 119 -4.20 1.49 -7.52
CA LEU A 119 -3.60 2.24 -6.41
C LEU A 119 -2.66 3.36 -6.88
N LEU A 120 -1.91 3.15 -7.96
CA LEU A 120 -1.06 4.19 -8.56
C LEU A 120 -1.87 5.34 -9.13
N ASN A 121 -3.02 5.04 -9.73
CA ASN A 121 -3.92 6.03 -10.33
C ASN A 121 -4.86 6.70 -9.30
N THR A 122 -4.92 6.17 -8.08
CA THR A 122 -5.77 6.73 -7.02
C THR A 122 -5.10 7.96 -6.40
N SER A 123 -5.80 9.07 -6.38
CA SER A 123 -5.32 10.30 -5.77
C SER A 123 -5.10 10.16 -4.25
N ILE A 124 -4.17 10.93 -3.71
CA ILE A 124 -3.81 10.91 -2.28
C ILE A 124 -4.02 12.30 -1.69
N ASN A 125 -4.69 12.38 -0.54
CA ASN A 125 -4.83 13.58 0.26
C ASN A 125 -4.07 13.40 1.58
N ILE A 126 -3.10 14.27 1.86
CA ILE A 126 -2.29 14.19 3.07
C ILE A 126 -2.69 15.30 4.02
N THR A 127 -2.98 14.96 5.28
CA THR A 127 -3.17 15.93 6.37
C THR A 127 -2.00 15.82 7.34
N CYS A 128 -1.30 16.93 7.55
CA CYS A 128 -0.15 16.99 8.46
C CYS A 128 -0.59 17.49 9.84
N TYR A 129 -0.12 16.79 10.86
CA TYR A 129 -0.39 17.11 12.26
C TYR A 129 0.92 17.37 13.00
N ASP A 130 0.92 18.33 13.90
CA ASP A 130 2.02 18.54 14.84
C ASP A 130 2.00 17.52 15.98
N ARG A 131 2.84 17.73 16.98
CA ARG A 131 2.94 16.87 18.19
C ARG A 131 1.66 16.89 19.03
N ASP A 132 0.95 18.00 19.02
CA ASP A 132 -0.24 18.24 19.82
C ASP A 132 -1.52 17.77 19.10
N GLY A 133 -1.37 17.24 17.87
CA GLY A 133 -2.48 16.77 17.05
C GLY A 133 -3.24 17.87 16.31
N LYS A 134 -2.68 19.10 16.28
CA LYS A 134 -3.23 20.20 15.50
C LYS A 134 -2.89 20.02 14.03
N ILE A 135 -3.82 20.32 13.14
CA ILE A 135 -3.59 20.30 11.68
C ILE A 135 -2.74 21.53 11.33
N ILE A 136 -1.56 21.27 10.75
CA ILE A 136 -0.65 22.31 10.31
C ILE A 136 -0.80 22.53 8.80
N LYS A 137 -1.16 21.47 8.02
CA LYS A 137 -1.03 21.50 6.57
C LYS A 137 -1.88 20.44 5.90
N ARG A 138 -2.40 20.74 4.71
CA ARG A 138 -3.07 19.77 3.84
C ARG A 138 -2.43 19.81 2.45
N VAL A 139 -2.17 18.62 1.89
CA VAL A 139 -1.61 18.45 0.54
C VAL A 139 -2.57 17.55 -0.24
N THR A 140 -2.97 17.95 -1.42
CA THR A 140 -3.82 17.17 -2.32
C THR A 140 -3.05 16.78 -3.58
N SER A 141 -3.40 15.69 -4.22
CA SER A 141 -2.70 15.21 -5.44
C SER A 141 -2.92 16.08 -6.68
N THR A 142 -3.87 16.99 -6.63
CA THR A 142 -4.09 17.99 -7.70
C THR A 142 -3.24 19.24 -7.53
N ASP A 143 -2.51 19.33 -6.43
CA ASP A 143 -1.71 20.50 -6.10
C ASP A 143 -0.22 20.13 -6.26
N PRO A 144 0.50 20.67 -7.26
CA PRO A 144 1.90 20.34 -7.51
C PRO A 144 2.83 20.93 -6.44
N GLY A 145 2.58 20.63 -5.16
CA GLY A 145 3.43 21.00 -4.04
C GLY A 145 3.07 22.32 -3.36
N THR A 146 1.97 22.97 -3.71
CA THR A 146 1.44 24.11 -2.94
C THR A 146 0.76 23.59 -1.68
N ILE A 147 1.14 24.16 -0.59
CA ILE A 147 0.74 23.76 0.76
C ILE A 147 -0.30 24.76 1.22
N GLU A 148 -1.57 24.35 1.31
CA GLU A 148 -2.56 25.15 1.99
C GLU A 148 -2.30 25.09 3.50
N ASP A 149 -1.79 26.18 4.04
CA ASP A 149 -1.73 26.39 5.49
C ASP A 149 -3.13 26.78 5.96
N PRO A 150 -3.82 25.97 6.78
CA PRO A 150 -5.17 26.27 7.21
C PRO A 150 -5.29 27.55 8.07
N GLU A 151 -4.20 28.08 8.60
CA GLU A 151 -4.17 29.34 9.36
C GLU A 151 -3.84 30.57 8.51
N ASN A 152 -3.35 30.39 7.30
CA ASN A 152 -2.81 31.50 6.49
C ASN A 152 -3.39 31.60 5.07
N SER A 153 -4.69 31.33 4.94
CA SER A 153 -5.40 31.43 3.66
C SER A 153 -5.50 32.89 3.09
N ASN A 154 -4.91 33.90 3.76
CA ASN A 154 -5.00 35.30 3.40
C ASN A 154 -3.65 36.01 3.22
N ASP A 155 -2.50 35.34 3.19
CA ASP A 155 -1.22 36.02 2.96
C ASP A 155 -0.63 35.61 1.59
N PRO A 156 -0.69 36.50 0.58
CA PRO A 156 -0.14 36.26 -0.74
C PRO A 156 1.40 36.34 -0.80
N SER A 157 2.09 36.57 0.32
CA SER A 157 3.54 36.81 0.35
C SER A 157 4.39 35.66 0.90
N ASN A 158 3.79 34.54 1.39
CA ASN A 158 4.56 33.46 1.97
C ASN A 158 4.80 32.31 0.96
N GLY A 159 5.50 32.66 -0.14
CA GLY A 159 5.97 31.70 -1.15
C GLY A 159 7.17 30.89 -0.67
N ASN A 160 6.97 29.96 0.24
CA ASN A 160 8.00 28.97 0.55
C ASN A 160 7.78 27.71 -0.28
N SER A 161 8.16 27.79 -1.55
CA SER A 161 8.15 26.65 -2.48
C SER A 161 9.26 25.68 -2.11
N TYR A 162 8.91 24.59 -1.47
CA TYR A 162 9.80 23.42 -1.41
C TYR A 162 9.70 22.68 -2.75
N VAL A 163 10.76 22.80 -3.56
CA VAL A 163 10.97 21.98 -4.75
C VAL A 163 11.15 20.53 -4.27
N VAL A 164 10.20 19.69 -4.58
CA VAL A 164 10.40 18.24 -4.48
C VAL A 164 11.21 17.83 -5.68
N ASP A 165 12.47 17.44 -5.47
CA ASP A 165 13.31 16.83 -6.50
C ASP A 165 12.57 15.61 -7.09
N GLN A 166 12.06 15.77 -8.30
CA GLN A 166 11.68 14.63 -9.13
C GLN A 166 12.98 13.90 -9.53
N PRO A 167 13.03 12.59 -9.43
CA PRO A 167 14.14 11.85 -10.00
C PRO A 167 14.13 12.07 -11.52
N SER A 168 15.15 12.76 -12.01
CA SER A 168 15.41 12.98 -13.43
C SER A 168 15.50 11.65 -14.14
N ASN A 169 14.55 11.39 -15.00
CA ASN A 169 14.56 10.25 -15.93
C ASN A 169 15.73 10.48 -16.90
N GLY A 170 16.81 9.74 -16.68
CA GLY A 170 18.03 9.82 -17.48
C GLY A 170 17.73 9.54 -18.94
N GLY A 171 18.15 10.50 -19.77
CA GLY A 171 17.98 10.47 -21.20
C GLY A 171 18.59 9.23 -21.85
N ALA A 172 17.90 8.73 -22.84
CA ALA A 172 18.37 7.71 -23.74
C ALA A 172 19.61 8.22 -24.52
N PRO A 173 20.63 7.41 -24.74
CA PRO A 173 21.70 7.77 -25.64
C PRO A 173 21.23 7.63 -27.10
N THR A 174 21.21 8.76 -27.77
CA THR A 174 21.07 8.84 -29.22
C THR A 174 22.35 8.40 -29.93
N GLY A 175 22.22 7.52 -30.92
CA GLY A 175 23.01 7.53 -32.14
C GLY A 175 24.45 7.07 -32.04
N GLY A 176 24.71 5.79 -32.35
CA GLY A 176 25.95 5.29 -32.86
C GLY A 176 25.78 4.98 -34.34
N GLU A 177 26.44 5.76 -35.17
CA GLU A 177 26.60 5.58 -36.62
C GLU A 177 27.21 4.21 -36.96
N ALA A 178 26.67 3.55 -37.95
CA ALA A 178 27.25 2.37 -38.55
C ALA A 178 28.46 2.78 -39.45
N PRO A 179 29.61 2.10 -39.39
CA PRO A 179 30.61 2.22 -40.43
C PRO A 179 30.25 1.34 -41.63
N GLY A 180 30.40 1.96 -42.81
CA GLY A 180 30.05 1.37 -44.08
C GLY A 180 30.95 0.21 -44.48
N GLU A 181 30.40 -0.57 -45.37
CA GLU A 181 31.07 -1.58 -46.18
C GLU A 181 32.12 -0.93 -47.07
N GLY A 182 33.27 -1.56 -47.17
CA GLY A 182 34.31 -1.31 -48.13
C GLY A 182 35.05 -2.61 -48.42
N ASP A 183 34.83 -3.15 -49.63
CA ASP A 183 35.57 -4.16 -50.38
C ASP A 183 35.81 -5.55 -49.73
#